data_d2e93b5d7ec4f85674a993e11a9f23a5
#
_entry.id   d2e93b5d7ec4f85674a993e11a9f23a5
#
_cell.length_a   1.000
_cell.length_b   1.000
_cell.length_c   1.000
_cell.angle_alpha   90.00
_cell.angle_beta   90.00
_cell.angle_gamma   90.00
#
_symmetry.space_group_name_H-M   'P 1'
#
loop_
_entity.id
_entity.type
_entity.pdbx_description
1 polymer ?
#
loop_
_entity_poly.entity_id
_entity_poly.type
_entity_poly.pdbx_seq_one_letter_code
_entity_poly.pdbx_strand_id
1 'polypeptide(L)'
;MRIVVCVKHVPDMQSERRFEGGRLVRGEDDVLNELDENAIEAAVQLKESEEDAGREAEVVALTMGPEDAEDSLMRALQMGADRAYIVSDEFLEGSDVITTASVLSVAIAKIAQECGPVDLVLTGMASLDAMTSMLPAALAAKAHMPLLGLARSLSVEGGDVTIERAVDGYTETVRAALPAVVSVTDQINEPRYPAFAAMKAARKKPLDQWGIDDLVEVPGGEALVMRRALTAVTHGEENTRDGSGTIIQDAGEGGRALADYILSVVK
;
A
#
# COMPACT_ATOMS: atom_id res chain seq x y z
N MET A 1 -16.63 -9.92 -8.84
CA MET A 1 -15.63 -9.86 -7.75
C MET A 1 -15.36 -8.40 -7.39
N ARG A 2 -15.26 -8.05 -6.10
CA ARG A 2 -14.87 -6.69 -5.68
C ARG A 2 -13.53 -6.72 -4.96
N ILE A 3 -12.61 -5.89 -5.44
CA ILE A 3 -11.24 -5.79 -4.94
C ILE A 3 -11.06 -4.39 -4.35
N VAL A 4 -10.71 -4.30 -3.07
CA VAL A 4 -10.30 -3.03 -2.45
C VAL A 4 -8.78 -2.96 -2.45
N VAL A 5 -8.22 -1.87 -2.97
CA VAL A 5 -6.77 -1.61 -2.93
C VAL A 5 -6.51 -0.47 -1.96
N CYS A 6 -5.78 -0.75 -0.89
CA CYS A 6 -5.34 0.29 0.03
C CYS A 6 -4.10 0.96 -0.55
N VAL A 7 -4.14 2.29 -0.63
CA VAL A 7 -3.05 3.12 -1.14
C VAL A 7 -2.67 4.18 -0.12
N LYS A 8 -1.42 4.63 -0.14
CA LYS A 8 -0.93 5.66 0.77
C LYS A 8 -0.31 6.82 0.01
N HIS A 9 -0.61 8.02 0.46
CA HIS A 9 0.03 9.25 0.06
C HIS A 9 1.28 9.47 0.93
N VAL A 10 2.45 9.56 0.33
CA VAL A 10 3.75 9.56 1.02
C VAL A 10 4.68 10.60 0.41
N PRO A 11 5.60 11.20 1.19
CA PRO A 11 6.63 12.06 0.64
C PRO A 11 7.45 11.34 -0.44
N ASP A 12 7.70 12.02 -1.56
CA ASP A 12 8.51 11.49 -2.66
C ASP A 12 9.88 11.04 -2.13
N MET A 13 10.33 9.88 -2.58
CA MET A 13 11.65 9.35 -2.19
C MET A 13 12.82 10.21 -2.66
N GLN A 14 12.62 11.01 -3.70
CA GLN A 14 13.64 11.89 -4.25
C GLN A 14 13.69 13.26 -3.55
N SER A 15 12.67 13.59 -2.77
CA SER A 15 12.62 14.84 -1.99
C SER A 15 13.41 14.71 -0.68
N GLU A 16 13.95 15.83 -0.22
CA GLU A 16 14.65 15.90 1.06
C GLU A 16 13.67 15.61 2.21
N ARG A 17 13.99 14.58 2.98
CA ARG A 17 13.16 14.20 4.14
C ARG A 17 13.56 15.00 5.36
N ARG A 18 12.57 15.65 5.98
CA ARG A 18 12.76 16.45 7.19
C ARG A 18 11.87 15.91 8.31
N PHE A 19 12.33 16.11 9.56
CA PHE A 19 11.57 15.73 10.75
C PHE A 19 11.30 16.98 11.59
N GLU A 20 10.05 17.15 11.99
CA GLU A 20 9.62 18.18 12.91
C GLU A 20 8.80 17.54 14.04
N GLY A 21 9.17 17.83 15.29
CA GLY A 21 8.50 17.25 16.46
C GLY A 21 8.52 15.71 16.51
N GLY A 22 9.55 15.06 15.92
CA GLY A 22 9.67 13.61 15.83
C GLY A 22 8.82 12.98 14.71
N ARG A 23 8.15 13.78 13.87
CA ARG A 23 7.34 13.30 12.74
C ARG A 23 7.99 13.70 11.42
N LEU A 24 7.84 12.85 10.42
CA LEU A 24 8.20 13.17 9.05
C LEU A 24 7.30 14.30 8.53
N VAL A 25 7.90 15.35 7.96
CA VAL A 25 7.17 16.45 7.30
C VAL A 25 6.49 15.91 6.05
N ARG A 26 5.25 16.31 5.83
CA ARG A 26 4.37 15.89 4.72
C ARG A 26 3.69 17.10 4.10
N GLY A 27 3.07 16.90 2.94
CA GLY A 27 2.24 17.90 2.27
C GLY A 27 3.02 18.88 1.40
N GLU A 28 4.29 18.60 1.08
CA GLU A 28 5.10 19.43 0.18
C GLU A 28 5.25 18.79 -1.21
N ASP A 29 5.75 17.54 -1.25
CA ASP A 29 6.01 16.79 -2.48
C ASP A 29 5.49 15.35 -2.30
N ASP A 30 4.27 15.19 -1.78
CA ASP A 30 3.70 13.88 -1.52
C ASP A 30 3.15 13.25 -2.81
N VAL A 31 3.32 11.95 -2.95
CA VAL A 31 2.92 11.15 -4.11
C VAL A 31 2.27 9.83 -3.67
N LEU A 32 1.68 9.12 -4.62
CA LEU A 32 1.27 7.74 -4.40
C LEU A 32 2.49 6.88 -4.07
N ASN A 33 2.39 6.08 -3.01
CA ASN A 33 3.42 5.11 -2.63
C ASN A 33 3.70 4.14 -3.81
N GLU A 34 4.94 4.10 -4.28
CA GLU A 34 5.33 3.32 -5.47
C GLU A 34 4.99 1.82 -5.31
N LEU A 35 5.14 1.27 -4.11
CA LEU A 35 4.80 -0.14 -3.84
C LEU A 35 3.30 -0.41 -3.90
N ASP A 36 2.45 0.62 -3.77
CA ASP A 36 1.02 0.48 -3.93
C ASP A 36 0.60 0.52 -5.40
N GLU A 37 1.41 1.10 -6.30
CA GLU A 37 1.17 1.00 -7.75
C GLU A 37 1.18 -0.47 -8.22
N ASN A 38 2.04 -1.32 -7.64
CA ASN A 38 2.03 -2.76 -7.93
C ASN A 38 0.72 -3.43 -7.45
N ALA A 39 0.18 -3.00 -6.31
CA ALA A 39 -1.09 -3.52 -5.81
C ALA A 39 -2.28 -3.07 -6.70
N ILE A 40 -2.28 -1.83 -7.17
CA ILE A 40 -3.29 -1.31 -8.10
C ILE A 40 -3.22 -2.11 -9.42
N GLU A 41 -2.03 -2.29 -9.98
CA GLU A 41 -1.84 -3.05 -11.21
C GLU A 41 -2.31 -4.49 -11.07
N ALA A 42 -1.98 -5.17 -9.95
CA ALA A 42 -2.44 -6.52 -9.68
C ALA A 42 -3.98 -6.62 -9.60
N ALA A 43 -4.63 -5.63 -8.96
CA ALA A 43 -6.09 -5.56 -8.90
C ALA A 43 -6.72 -5.38 -10.28
N VAL A 44 -6.14 -4.49 -11.10
CA VAL A 44 -6.64 -4.20 -12.45
C VAL A 44 -6.45 -5.40 -13.38
N GLN A 45 -5.31 -6.10 -13.29
CA GLN A 45 -5.09 -7.34 -14.05
C GLN A 45 -6.07 -8.45 -13.66
N LEU A 46 -6.36 -8.61 -12.35
CA LEU A 46 -7.40 -9.55 -11.89
C LEU A 46 -8.78 -9.17 -12.43
N LYS A 47 -9.14 -7.89 -12.39
CA LYS A 47 -10.39 -7.41 -12.95
C LYS A 47 -10.49 -7.72 -14.45
N GLU A 48 -9.46 -7.39 -15.22
CA GLU A 48 -9.41 -7.66 -16.66
C GLU A 48 -9.56 -9.16 -16.95
N SER A 49 -8.91 -10.01 -16.16
CA SER A 49 -9.04 -11.48 -16.28
C SER A 49 -10.46 -11.98 -15.97
N GLU A 50 -11.14 -11.39 -14.98
CA GLU A 50 -12.54 -11.71 -14.67
C GLU A 50 -13.49 -11.28 -15.79
N GLU A 51 -13.30 -10.07 -16.34
CA GLU A 51 -14.08 -9.53 -17.44
C GLU A 51 -13.90 -10.36 -18.72
N ASP A 52 -12.67 -10.79 -19.04
CA ASP A 52 -12.36 -11.69 -20.17
C ASP A 52 -13.05 -13.06 -20.01
N ALA A 53 -13.22 -13.49 -18.77
CA ALA A 53 -13.98 -14.70 -18.45
C ALA A 53 -15.52 -14.50 -18.39
N GLY A 54 -16.02 -13.29 -18.71
CA GLY A 54 -17.43 -12.91 -18.70
C GLY A 54 -18.02 -12.74 -17.29
N ARG A 55 -17.19 -12.48 -16.29
CA ARG A 55 -17.60 -12.20 -14.90
C ARG A 55 -17.40 -10.72 -14.58
N GLU A 56 -18.29 -10.17 -13.76
CA GLU A 56 -18.18 -8.79 -13.31
C GLU A 56 -17.10 -8.65 -12.21
N ALA A 57 -16.27 -7.62 -12.33
CA ALA A 57 -15.30 -7.25 -11.32
C ALA A 57 -15.18 -5.72 -11.18
N GLU A 58 -14.90 -5.27 -9.97
CA GLU A 58 -14.76 -3.84 -9.62
C GLU A 58 -13.51 -3.66 -8.76
N VAL A 59 -12.72 -2.62 -9.06
CA VAL A 59 -11.57 -2.20 -8.27
C VAL A 59 -11.89 -0.90 -7.57
N VAL A 60 -11.77 -0.90 -6.25
CA VAL A 60 -12.03 0.24 -5.37
C VAL A 60 -10.73 0.67 -4.71
N ALA A 61 -10.25 1.88 -4.97
CA ALA A 61 -9.09 2.45 -4.27
C ALA A 61 -9.55 3.06 -2.93
N LEU A 62 -8.79 2.81 -1.86
CA LEU A 62 -9.06 3.31 -0.52
C LEU A 62 -7.80 3.90 0.09
N THR A 63 -7.89 5.11 0.62
CA THR A 63 -6.83 5.74 1.41
C THR A 63 -7.36 6.30 2.73
N MET A 64 -6.48 6.44 3.71
CA MET A 64 -6.67 7.22 4.92
C MET A 64 -5.53 8.24 4.99
N GLY A 65 -5.87 9.52 4.92
CA GLY A 65 -4.87 10.58 4.88
C GLY A 65 -5.49 11.97 4.90
N PRO A 66 -4.66 13.02 4.76
CA PRO A 66 -5.14 14.38 4.57
C PRO A 66 -5.88 14.54 3.23
N GLU A 67 -6.56 15.65 3.02
CA GLU A 67 -7.37 15.87 1.82
C GLU A 67 -6.56 15.79 0.51
N ASP A 68 -5.29 16.22 0.53
CA ASP A 68 -4.40 16.14 -0.63
C ASP A 68 -4.02 14.69 -1.04
N ALA A 69 -4.27 13.70 -0.16
CA ALA A 69 -4.16 12.28 -0.55
C ALA A 69 -5.16 11.86 -1.65
N GLU A 70 -6.12 12.74 -2.01
CA GLU A 70 -6.96 12.61 -3.20
C GLU A 70 -6.13 12.47 -4.49
N ASP A 71 -4.96 13.10 -4.56
CA ASP A 71 -4.06 13.00 -5.71
C ASP A 71 -3.58 11.54 -5.93
N SER A 72 -3.30 10.80 -4.88
CA SER A 72 -2.97 9.37 -4.95
C SER A 72 -4.13 8.52 -5.42
N LEU A 73 -5.34 8.84 -4.98
CA LEU A 73 -6.57 8.17 -5.47
C LEU A 73 -6.83 8.49 -6.93
N MET A 74 -6.62 9.74 -7.35
CA MET A 74 -6.74 10.11 -8.75
C MET A 74 -5.76 9.31 -9.62
N ARG A 75 -4.54 9.07 -9.14
CA ARG A 75 -3.57 8.20 -9.82
C ARG A 75 -4.07 6.76 -9.93
N ALA A 76 -4.64 6.20 -8.85
CA ALA A 76 -5.24 4.86 -8.88
C ALA A 76 -6.42 4.76 -9.88
N LEU A 77 -7.28 5.78 -9.94
CA LEU A 77 -8.37 5.87 -10.91
C LEU A 77 -7.86 5.94 -12.35
N GLN A 78 -6.74 6.64 -12.58
CA GLN A 78 -6.08 6.72 -13.89
C GLN A 78 -5.46 5.38 -14.30
N MET A 79 -4.96 4.60 -13.35
CA MET A 79 -4.40 3.26 -13.60
C MET A 79 -5.47 2.21 -13.88
N GLY A 80 -6.74 2.45 -13.52
CA GLY A 80 -7.83 1.53 -13.87
C GLY A 80 -8.83 1.23 -12.75
N ALA A 81 -8.62 1.72 -11.52
CA ALA A 81 -9.63 1.62 -10.46
C ALA A 81 -10.95 2.25 -10.91
N ASP A 82 -12.08 1.72 -10.47
CA ASP A 82 -13.42 2.14 -10.92
C ASP A 82 -13.98 3.26 -10.05
N ARG A 83 -13.65 3.25 -8.76
CA ARG A 83 -14.02 4.29 -7.79
C ARG A 83 -12.96 4.41 -6.70
N ALA A 84 -13.08 5.46 -5.92
CA ALA A 84 -12.14 5.72 -4.85
C ALA A 84 -12.85 6.28 -3.61
N TYR A 85 -12.28 6.00 -2.43
CA TYR A 85 -12.70 6.55 -1.15
C TYR A 85 -11.50 7.07 -0.37
N ILE A 86 -11.65 8.25 0.20
CA ILE A 86 -10.71 8.82 1.15
C ILE A 86 -11.36 8.89 2.53
N VAL A 87 -10.67 8.41 3.56
CA VAL A 87 -11.00 8.70 4.95
C VAL A 87 -10.09 9.82 5.43
N SER A 88 -10.66 11.00 5.60
CA SER A 88 -9.92 12.21 6.01
C SER A 88 -10.64 12.91 7.17
N ASP A 89 -9.93 13.08 8.28
CA ASP A 89 -10.43 13.73 9.49
C ASP A 89 -9.24 14.17 10.34
N GLU A 90 -9.26 15.38 10.88
CA GLU A 90 -8.22 15.91 11.78
C GLU A 90 -8.00 15.02 13.00
N PHE A 91 -9.05 14.35 13.48
CA PHE A 91 -8.97 13.41 14.60
C PHE A 91 -8.03 12.22 14.33
N LEU A 92 -7.81 11.89 13.07
CA LEU A 92 -6.97 10.76 12.64
C LEU A 92 -5.50 11.13 12.50
N GLU A 93 -5.14 12.41 12.62
CA GLU A 93 -3.75 12.86 12.54
C GLU A 93 -2.86 12.15 13.55
N GLY A 94 -1.70 11.68 13.12
CA GLY A 94 -0.74 10.95 13.95
C GLY A 94 -1.16 9.53 14.33
N SER A 95 -2.16 8.96 13.65
CA SER A 95 -2.53 7.55 13.82
C SER A 95 -1.34 6.62 13.60
N ASP A 96 -1.19 5.64 14.50
CA ASP A 96 -0.26 4.53 14.30
C ASP A 96 -0.86 3.45 13.38
N VAL A 97 -0.04 2.46 13.03
CA VAL A 97 -0.45 1.38 12.11
C VAL A 97 -1.68 0.61 12.61
N ILE A 98 -1.85 0.45 13.93
CA ILE A 98 -2.98 -0.30 14.51
C ILE A 98 -4.26 0.53 14.42
N THR A 99 -4.16 1.84 14.66
CA THR A 99 -5.28 2.76 14.48
C THR A 99 -5.66 2.85 13.01
N THR A 100 -4.70 3.01 12.12
CA THR A 100 -4.90 3.01 10.65
C THR A 100 -5.60 1.73 10.18
N ALA A 101 -5.11 0.55 10.61
CA ALA A 101 -5.75 -0.72 10.27
C ALA A 101 -7.19 -0.82 10.76
N SER A 102 -7.50 -0.25 11.93
CA SER A 102 -8.87 -0.25 12.46
C SER A 102 -9.79 0.65 11.64
N VAL A 103 -9.34 1.85 11.27
CA VAL A 103 -10.11 2.77 10.43
C VAL A 103 -10.36 2.15 9.06
N LEU A 104 -9.30 1.63 8.41
CA LEU A 104 -9.43 0.99 7.10
C LEU A 104 -10.33 -0.24 7.14
N SER A 105 -10.31 -1.05 8.22
CA SER A 105 -11.21 -2.20 8.33
C SER A 105 -12.68 -1.80 8.40
N VAL A 106 -13.00 -0.70 9.10
CA VAL A 106 -14.36 -0.15 9.14
C VAL A 106 -14.74 0.48 7.81
N ALA A 107 -13.83 1.20 7.15
CA ALA A 107 -14.06 1.75 5.81
C ALA A 107 -14.35 0.64 4.78
N ILE A 108 -13.62 -0.48 4.83
CA ILE A 108 -13.88 -1.66 3.99
C ILE A 108 -15.26 -2.25 4.28
N ALA A 109 -15.66 -2.32 5.54
CA ALA A 109 -17.01 -2.77 5.91
C ALA A 109 -18.09 -1.80 5.39
N LYS A 110 -17.83 -0.48 5.39
CA LYS A 110 -18.73 0.52 4.79
C LYS A 110 -18.83 0.36 3.28
N ILE A 111 -17.70 0.15 2.59
CA ILE A 111 -17.71 -0.18 1.15
C ILE A 111 -18.56 -1.42 0.88
N ALA A 112 -18.43 -2.45 1.73
CA ALA A 112 -19.23 -3.66 1.58
C ALA A 112 -20.74 -3.43 1.79
N GLN A 113 -21.14 -2.49 2.65
CA GLN A 113 -22.54 -2.09 2.83
C GLN A 113 -23.08 -1.31 1.64
N GLU A 114 -22.31 -0.37 1.10
CA GLU A 114 -22.75 0.53 0.02
C GLU A 114 -22.69 -0.14 -1.35
N CYS A 115 -21.65 -0.93 -1.60
CA CYS A 115 -21.34 -1.48 -2.92
C CYS A 115 -21.57 -2.98 -3.04
N GLY A 116 -21.75 -3.70 -1.90
CA GLY A 116 -21.84 -5.14 -1.82
C GLY A 116 -20.49 -5.80 -1.40
N PRO A 117 -20.48 -7.13 -1.17
CA PRO A 117 -19.36 -7.83 -0.54
C PRO A 117 -18.00 -7.51 -1.15
N VAL A 118 -16.99 -7.35 -0.29
CA VAL A 118 -15.57 -7.24 -0.68
C VAL A 118 -14.95 -8.63 -0.64
N ASP A 119 -14.42 -9.08 -1.76
CA ASP A 119 -13.82 -10.41 -1.89
C ASP A 119 -12.33 -10.40 -1.59
N LEU A 120 -11.62 -9.34 -2.00
CA LEU A 120 -10.16 -9.25 -1.88
C LEU A 120 -9.74 -7.86 -1.45
N VAL A 121 -8.79 -7.80 -0.52
CA VAL A 121 -8.12 -6.55 -0.14
C VAL A 121 -6.65 -6.68 -0.52
N LEU A 122 -6.17 -5.75 -1.35
CA LEU A 122 -4.78 -5.70 -1.77
C LEU A 122 -4.05 -4.50 -1.13
N THR A 123 -2.79 -4.70 -0.83
CA THR A 123 -1.88 -3.66 -0.34
C THR A 123 -0.51 -3.85 -0.98
N GLY A 124 0.30 -2.81 -1.07
CA GLY A 124 1.74 -2.95 -1.25
C GLY A 124 2.39 -3.66 -0.04
N MET A 125 3.63 -4.08 -0.19
CA MET A 125 4.37 -4.74 0.89
C MET A 125 4.72 -3.80 2.05
N ALA A 126 4.86 -2.51 1.77
CA ALA A 126 5.19 -1.48 2.76
C ALA A 126 4.88 -0.08 2.20
N SER A 127 4.83 0.93 3.06
CA SER A 127 4.89 2.33 2.64
C SER A 127 6.33 2.84 2.74
N LEU A 128 6.81 3.57 1.73
CA LEU A 128 8.21 4.01 1.61
C LEU A 128 8.62 5.05 2.67
N ASP A 129 7.65 5.68 3.31
CA ASP A 129 7.87 6.62 4.40
C ASP A 129 8.10 5.96 5.77
N ALA A 130 7.55 4.78 6.00
CA ALA A 130 7.57 4.13 7.31
C ALA A 130 8.23 2.74 7.29
N MET A 131 8.19 2.01 6.17
CA MET A 131 8.81 0.68 5.95
C MET A 131 8.51 -0.36 7.04
N THR A 132 7.35 -0.25 7.69
CA THR A 132 6.99 -1.16 8.80
C THR A 132 6.51 -2.53 8.32
N SER A 133 5.95 -2.63 7.11
CA SER A 133 5.29 -3.82 6.55
C SER A 133 4.21 -4.45 7.46
N MET A 134 3.71 -3.69 8.44
CA MET A 134 2.75 -4.21 9.44
C MET A 134 1.29 -4.06 9.02
N LEU A 135 0.97 -3.10 8.15
CA LEU A 135 -0.41 -2.79 7.82
C LEU A 135 -1.18 -4.01 7.30
N PRO A 136 -0.66 -4.82 6.35
CA PRO A 136 -1.42 -5.96 5.83
C PRO A 136 -1.84 -6.94 6.92
N ALA A 137 -0.92 -7.25 7.85
CA ALA A 137 -1.20 -8.17 8.96
C ALA A 137 -2.18 -7.58 9.98
N ALA A 138 -2.01 -6.31 10.33
CA ALA A 138 -2.91 -5.62 11.24
C ALA A 138 -4.33 -5.51 10.65
N LEU A 139 -4.44 -5.19 9.35
CA LEU A 139 -5.71 -5.09 8.64
C LEU A 139 -6.42 -6.45 8.56
N ALA A 140 -5.70 -7.51 8.18
CA ALA A 140 -6.25 -8.87 8.13
C ALA A 140 -6.79 -9.31 9.49
N ALA A 141 -6.04 -9.03 10.57
CA ALA A 141 -6.48 -9.32 11.93
C ALA A 141 -7.74 -8.52 12.33
N LYS A 142 -7.83 -7.24 11.94
CA LYS A 142 -8.98 -6.37 12.23
C LYS A 142 -10.22 -6.75 11.42
N ALA A 143 -10.03 -7.09 10.16
CA ALA A 143 -11.10 -7.53 9.25
C ALA A 143 -11.50 -8.99 9.45
N HIS A 144 -10.82 -9.74 10.32
CA HIS A 144 -11.00 -11.19 10.51
C HIS A 144 -10.88 -11.99 9.21
N MET A 145 -9.91 -11.61 8.36
CA MET A 145 -9.62 -12.26 7.09
C MET A 145 -8.28 -12.99 7.13
N PRO A 146 -8.08 -14.08 6.36
CA PRO A 146 -6.76 -14.66 6.18
C PRO A 146 -5.82 -13.66 5.51
N LEU A 147 -4.52 -13.75 5.85
CA LEU A 147 -3.44 -12.99 5.25
C LEU A 147 -2.58 -13.88 4.37
N LEU A 148 -2.36 -13.45 3.12
CA LEU A 148 -1.34 -13.99 2.23
C LEU A 148 -0.35 -12.87 1.92
N GLY A 149 0.81 -12.89 2.57
CA GLY A 149 1.79 -11.79 2.49
C GLY A 149 2.88 -12.00 1.45
N LEU A 150 3.37 -10.89 0.88
CA LEU A 150 4.56 -10.81 0.01
C LEU A 150 4.41 -11.59 -1.30
N ALA A 151 3.24 -11.50 -1.93
CA ALA A 151 2.96 -12.17 -3.20
C ALA A 151 3.84 -11.62 -4.34
N ARG A 152 4.46 -12.52 -5.08
CA ARG A 152 5.12 -12.25 -6.36
C ARG A 152 4.32 -12.79 -7.56
N SER A 153 3.30 -13.61 -7.28
CA SER A 153 2.25 -13.97 -8.23
C SER A 153 0.94 -14.14 -7.47
N LEU A 154 -0.18 -13.96 -8.17
CA LEU A 154 -1.52 -13.96 -7.59
C LEU A 154 -2.51 -14.53 -8.60
N SER A 155 -3.35 -15.46 -8.16
CA SER A 155 -4.50 -15.96 -8.94
C SER A 155 -5.71 -16.17 -8.04
N VAL A 156 -6.90 -16.05 -8.63
CA VAL A 156 -8.18 -16.31 -7.95
C VAL A 156 -8.97 -17.32 -8.78
N GLU A 157 -9.28 -18.45 -8.18
CA GLU A 157 -10.05 -19.53 -8.83
C GLU A 157 -10.98 -20.22 -7.82
N GLY A 158 -12.22 -20.46 -8.21
CA GLY A 158 -13.16 -21.29 -7.42
C GLY A 158 -13.49 -20.74 -6.04
N GLY A 159 -13.31 -19.43 -5.80
CA GLY A 159 -13.54 -18.81 -4.49
C GLY A 159 -12.31 -18.82 -3.57
N ASP A 160 -11.16 -19.26 -4.07
CA ASP A 160 -9.89 -19.23 -3.36
C ASP A 160 -8.89 -18.28 -4.04
N VAL A 161 -8.04 -17.67 -3.23
CA VAL A 161 -6.86 -16.92 -3.67
C VAL A 161 -5.61 -17.76 -3.45
N THR A 162 -4.74 -17.80 -4.44
CA THR A 162 -3.44 -18.48 -4.39
C THR A 162 -2.33 -17.49 -4.73
N ILE A 163 -1.27 -17.49 -3.93
CA ILE A 163 -0.07 -16.68 -4.19
C ILE A 163 1.17 -17.57 -4.25
N GLU A 164 2.19 -17.10 -4.97
CA GLU A 164 3.56 -17.54 -4.75
C GLU A 164 4.34 -16.42 -4.07
N ARG A 165 5.24 -16.79 -3.15
CA ARG A 165 6.16 -15.88 -2.47
C ARG A 165 7.54 -16.49 -2.33
N ALA A 166 8.57 -15.64 -2.23
CA ALA A 166 9.93 -16.05 -1.93
C ALA A 166 10.27 -15.64 -0.49
N VAL A 167 10.61 -16.63 0.35
CA VAL A 167 10.98 -16.42 1.76
C VAL A 167 12.18 -17.31 2.08
N ASP A 168 13.24 -16.72 2.62
CA ASP A 168 14.45 -17.44 3.09
C ASP A 168 15.04 -18.42 2.06
N GLY A 169 15.02 -18.06 0.78
CA GLY A 169 15.54 -18.89 -0.31
C GLY A 169 14.58 -19.99 -0.79
N TYR A 170 13.38 -20.06 -0.24
CA TYR A 170 12.32 -20.96 -0.69
C TYR A 170 11.27 -20.23 -1.50
N THR A 171 10.64 -20.96 -2.42
CA THR A 171 9.39 -20.56 -3.05
C THR A 171 8.25 -21.29 -2.37
N GLU A 172 7.31 -20.52 -1.83
CA GLU A 172 6.11 -21.06 -1.18
C GLU A 172 4.88 -20.72 -2.00
N THR A 173 3.98 -21.71 -2.16
CA THR A 173 2.63 -21.50 -2.66
C THR A 173 1.67 -21.51 -1.47
N VAL A 174 0.94 -20.41 -1.28
CA VAL A 174 -0.02 -20.25 -0.19
C VAL A 174 -1.41 -20.02 -0.76
N ARG A 175 -2.41 -20.70 -0.20
CA ARG A 175 -3.81 -20.62 -0.64
C ARG A 175 -4.74 -20.37 0.54
N ALA A 176 -5.77 -19.54 0.33
CA ALA A 176 -6.84 -19.32 1.29
C ALA A 176 -8.17 -19.06 0.57
N ALA A 177 -9.28 -19.32 1.26
CA ALA A 177 -10.60 -18.94 0.78
C ALA A 177 -10.80 -17.41 0.85
N LEU A 178 -11.54 -16.85 -0.09
CA LEU A 178 -12.04 -15.48 -0.05
C LEU A 178 -13.16 -15.32 1.01
N PRO A 179 -13.32 -14.17 1.66
CA PRO A 179 -12.51 -12.95 1.48
C PRO A 179 -11.13 -13.05 2.14
N ALA A 180 -10.14 -12.35 1.57
CA ALA A 180 -8.74 -12.40 2.05
C ALA A 180 -8.03 -11.05 1.90
N VAL A 181 -6.97 -10.85 2.69
CA VAL A 181 -6.01 -9.75 2.53
C VAL A 181 -4.74 -10.31 1.89
N VAL A 182 -4.26 -9.65 0.85
CA VAL A 182 -2.99 -10.00 0.18
C VAL A 182 -2.09 -8.77 0.12
N SER A 183 -0.83 -8.90 0.54
CA SER A 183 0.18 -7.90 0.22
C SER A 183 1.05 -8.39 -0.93
N VAL A 184 1.37 -7.47 -1.84
CA VAL A 184 2.17 -7.78 -3.04
C VAL A 184 3.55 -7.13 -2.95
N THR A 185 4.54 -7.76 -3.59
CA THR A 185 5.87 -7.17 -3.76
C THR A 185 5.97 -6.47 -5.11
N ASP A 186 7.02 -5.70 -5.30
CA ASP A 186 7.41 -5.09 -6.58
C ASP A 186 7.74 -6.11 -7.69
N GLN A 187 7.91 -7.39 -7.34
CA GLN A 187 8.18 -8.46 -8.29
C GLN A 187 6.92 -9.04 -8.95
N ILE A 188 5.71 -8.62 -8.52
CA ILE A 188 4.46 -9.19 -9.01
C ILE A 188 4.12 -8.76 -10.43
N ASN A 189 4.44 -7.52 -10.78
CA ASN A 189 4.15 -6.91 -12.09
C ASN A 189 4.99 -5.64 -12.32
N GLU A 190 4.90 -5.09 -13.54
CA GLU A 190 5.29 -3.71 -13.84
C GLU A 190 4.02 -2.85 -13.91
N PRO A 191 3.86 -1.83 -13.05
CA PRO A 191 2.68 -0.96 -13.06
C PRO A 191 2.53 -0.25 -14.41
N ARG A 192 1.31 -0.26 -14.95
CA ARG A 192 1.00 0.42 -16.21
C ARG A 192 1.12 1.92 -16.10
N TYR A 193 1.63 2.54 -17.16
CA TYR A 193 1.55 3.99 -17.28
C TYR A 193 0.17 4.37 -17.87
N PRO A 194 -0.61 5.24 -17.20
CA PRO A 194 -1.95 5.59 -17.66
C PRO A 194 -1.93 6.23 -19.05
N ALA A 195 -2.73 5.70 -19.98
CA ALA A 195 -2.94 6.32 -21.27
C ALA A 195 -3.73 7.65 -21.12
N PHE A 196 -3.55 8.58 -22.05
CA PHE A 196 -4.24 9.88 -22.02
C PHE A 196 -5.77 9.76 -21.93
N ALA A 197 -6.34 8.77 -22.60
CA ALA A 197 -7.78 8.48 -22.52
C ALA A 197 -8.22 8.06 -21.10
N ALA A 198 -7.41 7.23 -20.43
CA ALA A 198 -7.65 6.80 -19.06
C ALA A 198 -7.56 7.96 -18.07
N MET A 199 -6.56 8.84 -18.23
CA MET A 199 -6.43 10.07 -17.42
C MET A 199 -7.65 10.99 -17.54
N LYS A 200 -8.21 11.11 -18.76
CA LYS A 200 -9.43 11.90 -18.98
C LYS A 200 -10.67 11.24 -18.41
N ALA A 201 -10.77 9.92 -18.51
CA ALA A 201 -11.90 9.14 -17.97
C ALA A 201 -11.91 9.15 -16.44
N ALA A 202 -10.76 9.07 -15.79
CA ALA A 202 -10.61 9.07 -14.34
C ALA A 202 -11.28 10.26 -13.66
N ARG A 203 -11.25 11.45 -14.27
CA ARG A 203 -11.90 12.66 -13.74
C ARG A 203 -13.43 12.57 -13.60
N LYS A 204 -14.05 11.54 -14.14
CA LYS A 204 -15.49 11.31 -14.10
C LYS A 204 -15.87 10.13 -13.19
N LYS A 205 -14.88 9.40 -12.71
CA LYS A 205 -15.10 8.28 -11.81
C LYS A 205 -15.46 8.78 -10.41
N PRO A 206 -16.29 8.04 -9.65
CA PRO A 206 -16.65 8.42 -8.29
C PRO A 206 -15.41 8.48 -7.39
N LEU A 207 -15.29 9.55 -6.63
CA LEU A 207 -14.33 9.72 -5.55
C LEU A 207 -15.10 10.39 -4.41
N ASP A 208 -15.28 9.65 -3.32
CA ASP A 208 -16.06 10.08 -2.17
C ASP A 208 -15.17 10.20 -0.93
N GLN A 209 -15.45 11.20 -0.09
CA GLN A 209 -14.73 11.44 1.16
C GLN A 209 -15.61 11.10 2.35
N TRP A 210 -15.04 10.43 3.34
CA TRP A 210 -15.65 10.15 4.63
C TRP A 210 -14.83 10.77 5.77
N GLY A 211 -15.53 11.34 6.75
CA GLY A 211 -14.98 11.66 8.06
C GLY A 211 -15.17 10.51 9.04
N ILE A 212 -14.72 10.71 10.29
CA ILE A 212 -14.90 9.70 11.35
C ILE A 212 -16.39 9.45 11.63
N ASP A 213 -17.21 10.49 11.56
CA ASP A 213 -18.66 10.42 11.81
C ASP A 213 -19.37 9.50 10.81
N ASP A 214 -18.92 9.45 9.56
CA ASP A 214 -19.45 8.56 8.53
C ASP A 214 -19.15 7.08 8.80
N LEU A 215 -18.14 6.80 9.60
CA LEU A 215 -17.71 5.46 9.94
C LEU A 215 -18.31 4.95 11.27
N VAL A 216 -18.74 5.84 12.16
CA VAL A 216 -19.26 5.47 13.48
C VAL A 216 -20.50 4.58 13.40
N GLU A 217 -21.35 4.77 12.39
CA GLU A 217 -22.58 4.00 12.19
C GLU A 217 -22.32 2.58 11.64
N VAL A 218 -21.12 2.31 11.16
CA VAL A 218 -20.72 1.00 10.66
C VAL A 218 -20.38 0.08 11.86
N PRO A 219 -20.73 -1.21 11.84
CA PRO A 219 -20.35 -2.14 12.91
C PRO A 219 -18.86 -2.11 13.22
N GLY A 220 -18.50 -1.82 14.46
CA GLY A 220 -17.12 -1.60 14.92
C GLY A 220 -16.63 -0.15 14.82
N GLY A 221 -17.40 0.73 14.19
CA GLY A 221 -17.05 2.15 14.02
C GLY A 221 -17.13 2.94 15.35
N GLU A 222 -18.06 2.60 16.23
CA GLU A 222 -18.18 3.29 17.53
C GLU A 222 -16.85 3.27 18.32
N ALA A 223 -16.05 2.23 18.16
CA ALA A 223 -14.75 2.11 18.81
C ALA A 223 -13.70 3.07 18.24
N LEU A 224 -13.89 3.64 17.06
CA LEU A 224 -12.92 4.54 16.42
C LEU A 224 -12.83 5.88 17.16
N VAL A 225 -13.95 6.40 17.66
CA VAL A 225 -14.02 7.68 18.38
C VAL A 225 -13.18 7.68 19.66
N MET A 226 -13.02 6.51 20.29
CA MET A 226 -12.20 6.36 21.49
C MET A 226 -10.75 5.95 21.22
N ARG A 227 -10.43 5.69 19.94
CA ARG A 227 -9.12 5.16 19.58
C ARG A 227 -8.09 6.30 19.47
N ARG A 228 -6.94 6.05 20.08
CA ARG A 228 -5.76 6.91 19.93
C ARG A 228 -4.57 6.04 19.56
N ALA A 229 -3.58 6.64 18.90
CA ALA A 229 -2.31 5.97 18.64
C ALA A 229 -1.70 5.48 19.97
N LEU A 230 -1.30 4.21 20.00
CA LEU A 230 -0.62 3.58 21.13
C LEU A 230 0.91 3.72 21.03
N THR A 231 1.40 4.11 19.88
CA THR A 231 2.82 4.34 19.60
C THR A 231 3.04 5.74 19.07
N ALA A 232 4.19 6.32 19.41
CA ALA A 232 4.59 7.63 18.89
C ALA A 232 6.08 7.62 18.59
N VAL A 233 6.49 8.31 17.51
CA VAL A 233 7.90 8.55 17.21
C VAL A 233 8.39 9.62 18.18
N THR A 234 9.36 9.28 19.01
CA THR A 234 9.93 10.19 20.03
C THR A 234 11.18 10.92 19.52
N HIS A 235 11.84 10.37 18.52
CA HIS A 235 13.04 10.94 17.95
C HIS A 235 13.21 10.47 16.50
N GLY A 236 13.69 11.34 15.63
CA GLY A 236 14.09 11.07 14.25
C GLY A 236 15.26 11.95 13.90
N GLU A 237 16.27 11.39 13.26
CA GLU A 237 17.44 12.11 12.76
C GLU A 237 17.84 11.59 11.38
N GLU A 238 18.48 12.46 10.62
CA GLU A 238 19.02 12.08 9.32
C GLU A 238 20.24 11.15 9.52
N ASN A 239 20.25 10.04 8.80
CA ASN A 239 21.41 9.15 8.78
C ASN A 239 22.46 9.70 7.81
N THR A 240 23.30 10.62 8.30
CA THR A 240 24.40 11.16 7.53
C THR A 240 25.58 10.19 7.51
N ARG A 241 26.09 9.90 6.32
CA ARG A 241 27.33 9.14 6.19
C ARG A 241 28.52 10.07 6.34
N ASP A 242 29.24 9.93 7.45
CA ASP A 242 30.51 10.60 7.65
C ASP A 242 31.57 9.94 6.77
N GLY A 243 31.98 10.62 5.70
CA GLY A 243 33.11 10.21 4.88
C GLY A 243 32.81 10.07 3.39
N SER A 244 33.77 10.51 2.60
CA SER A 244 33.72 10.51 1.12
C SER A 244 33.89 9.11 0.48
N GLY A 245 33.99 8.05 1.28
CA GLY A 245 34.36 6.72 0.77
C GLY A 245 35.82 6.69 0.22
N THR A 246 36.26 5.54 -0.22
CA THR A 246 37.55 5.38 -0.90
C THR A 246 37.30 5.31 -2.41
N ILE A 247 37.80 6.30 -3.13
CA ILE A 247 37.78 6.32 -4.60
C ILE A 247 39.14 5.79 -5.08
N ILE A 248 39.11 4.65 -5.79
CA ILE A 248 40.28 4.05 -6.41
C ILE A 248 40.22 4.26 -7.90
N GLN A 249 41.17 4.99 -8.46
CA GLN A 249 41.31 5.13 -9.90
C GLN A 249 42.01 3.89 -10.43
N ASP A 250 41.32 3.09 -11.25
CA ASP A 250 41.85 1.84 -11.77
C ASP A 250 42.98 2.11 -12.79
N ALA A 251 44.17 1.62 -12.46
CA ALA A 251 45.34 1.58 -13.33
C ALA A 251 45.72 0.15 -13.73
N GLY A 252 44.78 -0.81 -13.59
CA GLY A 252 44.96 -2.23 -13.88
C GLY A 252 44.84 -3.16 -12.66
N GLU A 253 44.81 -2.59 -11.43
CA GLU A 253 44.70 -3.37 -10.18
C GLU A 253 43.42 -3.08 -9.39
N GLY A 254 42.50 -2.24 -9.89
CA GLY A 254 41.28 -1.84 -9.20
C GLY A 254 40.36 -3.01 -8.87
N GLY A 255 40.25 -4.00 -9.76
CA GLY A 255 39.48 -5.21 -9.53
C GLY A 255 40.01 -6.04 -8.35
N ARG A 256 41.32 -6.10 -8.15
CA ARG A 256 41.95 -6.80 -7.01
C ARG A 256 41.66 -6.03 -5.71
N ALA A 257 41.86 -4.72 -5.72
CA ALA A 257 41.57 -3.86 -4.57
C ALA A 257 40.11 -3.95 -4.12
N LEU A 258 39.17 -3.99 -5.07
CA LEU A 258 37.74 -4.20 -4.79
C LEU A 258 37.46 -5.58 -4.20
N ALA A 259 38.05 -6.64 -4.75
CA ALA A 259 37.90 -7.99 -4.23
C ALA A 259 38.45 -8.12 -2.79
N ASP A 260 39.66 -7.57 -2.51
CA ASP A 260 40.24 -7.56 -1.19
C ASP A 260 39.36 -6.78 -0.19
N TYR A 261 38.81 -5.65 -0.60
CA TYR A 261 37.84 -4.89 0.22
C TYR A 261 36.58 -5.71 0.53
N ILE A 262 35.96 -6.34 -0.48
CA ILE A 262 34.77 -7.17 -0.27
C ILE A 262 35.09 -8.32 0.70
N LEU A 263 36.18 -9.03 0.51
CA LEU A 263 36.57 -10.11 1.39
C LEU A 263 36.89 -9.65 2.83
N SER A 264 37.23 -8.39 3.02
CA SER A 264 37.48 -7.83 4.36
C SER A 264 36.20 -7.48 5.13
N VAL A 265 35.09 -7.21 4.43
CA VAL A 265 33.83 -6.79 5.04
C VAL A 265 32.77 -7.88 5.04
N VAL A 266 32.87 -8.88 4.18
CA VAL A 266 32.00 -10.06 4.17
C VAL A 266 32.56 -11.09 5.14
N LYS A 267 31.89 -11.28 6.27
CA LYS A 267 32.21 -12.32 7.26
C LYS A 267 31.41 -13.59 7.03
#